data_528fbe81c813c560cfc4d052218dcc65
#
_entry.id   528fbe81c813c560cfc4d052218dcc65
#
_cell.length_a   1.000
_cell.length_b   1.000
_cell.length_c   1.000
_cell.angle_alpha   90.00
_cell.angle_beta   90.00
_cell.angle_gamma   90.00
#
_symmetry.space_group_name_H-M   'P 1'
#
loop_
_entity.id
_entity.type
_entity.pdbx_description
1 polymer ?
#
loop_
_entity_poly.entity_id
_entity_poly.type
_entity_poly.pdbx_seq_one_letter_code
_entity_poly.pdbx_strand_id
1 'polypeptide(L)'
;MKVTGTKNASLGRALNYDASYISRIRNGKRGIPPEQPFIEPAASYFSELPLDDYQKSVLSHEHGIGRPWPESSGEAAALLSAWLKNDLGSKQRAKEIITAISSPFYSLSAENEDYVPEEGSVSKVTYYYGNNGKRDAVCRFLSEIAKSGKAFDLYLNSNENMSWLYEDAAFARTWAKLMVQLSANGCRIKIIHSIGRDINEMWEGLRKWLPLYMSGSIEPYYYPRLRDGIFRKTFFIAAGHSGIISSSIAGQDGDALNIFIEDRIAVRALEKEFLAFLALCRPLMQIVRASDRSELLSLLDSFTRLDGEFSAVKSSESIICIKESGALVLKTRLPLAAFVIKEPRMVAALEEYMLGPYDASSHVSLSEEEVRSLLDDQIRTSL
;
A
#
# COMPACT_ATOMS: atom_id res chain seq x y z
N MET A 1 -20.37 -7.43 -6.86
CA MET A 1 -20.73 -8.88 -6.99
C MET A 1 -20.64 -9.64 -5.66
N LYS A 2 -19.57 -9.58 -4.88
CA LYS A 2 -19.50 -10.32 -3.58
C LYS A 2 -20.52 -9.79 -2.59
N VAL A 3 -20.61 -8.48 -2.44
CA VAL A 3 -21.57 -7.80 -1.54
C VAL A 3 -23.02 -8.06 -1.93
N THR A 4 -23.31 -8.00 -3.23
CA THR A 4 -24.67 -8.17 -3.78
C THR A 4 -25.07 -9.63 -3.98
N GLY A 5 -24.21 -10.61 -3.70
CA GLY A 5 -24.45 -12.01 -3.98
C GLY A 5 -24.58 -12.38 -5.46
N THR A 6 -24.29 -11.45 -6.38
CA THR A 6 -24.49 -11.63 -7.82
C THR A 6 -23.57 -12.72 -8.39
N LYS A 7 -24.16 -13.67 -9.11
CA LYS A 7 -23.43 -14.76 -9.79
C LYS A 7 -22.86 -14.26 -11.13
N ASN A 8 -21.71 -14.83 -11.53
CA ASN A 8 -21.08 -14.48 -12.81
C ASN A 8 -22.02 -14.71 -14.02
N ALA A 9 -22.82 -15.78 -13.99
CA ALA A 9 -23.78 -16.08 -15.05
C ALA A 9 -24.94 -15.07 -15.13
N SER A 10 -25.37 -14.49 -13.98
CA SER A 10 -26.43 -13.49 -13.96
C SER A 10 -25.96 -12.19 -14.56
N LEU A 11 -24.79 -11.70 -14.13
CA LEU A 11 -24.20 -10.50 -14.69
C LEU A 11 -23.82 -10.70 -16.18
N GLY A 12 -23.25 -11.86 -16.53
CA GLY A 12 -22.90 -12.18 -17.91
C GLY A 12 -24.12 -12.12 -18.84
N ARG A 13 -25.26 -12.71 -18.45
CA ARG A 13 -26.51 -12.61 -19.21
C ARG A 13 -27.02 -11.18 -19.37
N ALA A 14 -27.00 -10.39 -18.29
CA ALA A 14 -27.48 -9.02 -18.33
C ALA A 14 -26.62 -8.14 -19.24
N LEU A 15 -25.31 -8.38 -19.31
CA LEU A 15 -24.35 -7.60 -20.10
C LEU A 15 -24.03 -8.23 -21.46
N ASN A 16 -24.65 -9.37 -21.81
CA ASN A 16 -24.37 -10.14 -23.02
C ASN A 16 -22.89 -10.59 -23.13
N TYR A 17 -22.31 -11.00 -22.00
CA TYR A 17 -20.97 -11.59 -21.93
C TYR A 17 -21.01 -13.02 -21.37
N ASP A 18 -20.03 -13.82 -21.75
CA ASP A 18 -19.86 -15.17 -21.18
C ASP A 18 -19.53 -15.11 -19.68
N ALA A 19 -20.04 -16.07 -18.92
CA ALA A 19 -19.79 -16.15 -17.48
C ALA A 19 -18.31 -16.32 -17.13
N SER A 20 -17.53 -16.94 -18.01
CA SER A 20 -16.08 -17.11 -17.86
C SER A 20 -15.34 -15.77 -18.04
N TYR A 21 -15.85 -14.91 -18.93
CA TYR A 21 -15.34 -13.56 -19.12
C TYR A 21 -15.53 -12.72 -17.85
N ILE A 22 -16.74 -12.72 -17.27
CA ILE A 22 -17.04 -12.05 -16.01
C ILE A 22 -16.17 -12.61 -14.86
N SER A 23 -15.96 -13.93 -14.84
CA SER A 23 -15.09 -14.56 -13.85
C SER A 23 -13.64 -14.08 -13.93
N ARG A 24 -13.10 -13.88 -15.12
CA ARG A 24 -11.72 -13.38 -15.31
C ARG A 24 -11.57 -11.93 -14.83
N ILE A 25 -12.54 -11.06 -15.16
CA ILE A 25 -12.57 -9.68 -14.65
C ILE A 25 -12.65 -9.70 -13.12
N ARG A 26 -13.59 -10.46 -12.54
CA ARG A 26 -13.79 -10.55 -11.09
C ARG A 26 -12.55 -11.02 -10.34
N ASN A 27 -11.75 -11.90 -10.93
CA ASN A 27 -10.55 -12.47 -10.33
C ASN A 27 -9.28 -11.68 -10.67
N GLY A 28 -9.41 -10.53 -11.35
CA GLY A 28 -8.27 -9.69 -11.74
C GLY A 28 -7.39 -10.29 -12.85
N LYS A 29 -7.85 -11.39 -13.50
CA LYS A 29 -7.14 -12.02 -14.62
C LYS A 29 -7.38 -11.31 -15.96
N ARG A 30 -8.24 -10.31 -15.99
CA ARG A 30 -8.54 -9.46 -17.13
C ARG A 30 -9.06 -8.12 -16.64
N GLY A 31 -8.54 -7.02 -17.22
CA GLY A 31 -9.03 -5.66 -17.00
C GLY A 31 -10.43 -5.43 -17.59
N ILE A 32 -11.11 -4.39 -17.11
CA ILE A 32 -12.35 -3.91 -17.71
C ILE A 32 -11.99 -3.22 -19.04
N PRO A 33 -12.58 -3.60 -20.18
CA PRO A 33 -12.25 -3.01 -21.46
C PRO A 33 -12.63 -1.52 -21.50
N PRO A 34 -11.71 -0.60 -21.84
CA PRO A 34 -12.03 0.82 -21.88
C PRO A 34 -12.93 1.21 -23.07
N GLU A 35 -12.90 0.42 -24.14
CA GLU A 35 -13.59 0.73 -25.40
C GLU A 35 -14.94 0.01 -25.59
N GLN A 36 -15.26 -0.96 -24.73
CA GLN A 36 -16.52 -1.69 -24.80
C GLN A 36 -17.52 -1.13 -23.79
N PRO A 37 -18.83 -1.10 -24.09
CA PRO A 37 -19.86 -0.59 -23.19
C PRO A 37 -20.11 -1.56 -22.01
N PHE A 38 -19.07 -1.80 -21.21
CA PHE A 38 -19.13 -2.69 -20.04
C PHE A 38 -19.50 -1.95 -18.76
N ILE A 39 -18.93 -0.77 -18.55
CA ILE A 39 -19.02 -0.06 -17.27
C ILE A 39 -20.42 0.47 -17.03
N GLU A 40 -20.99 1.20 -17.96
CA GLU A 40 -22.33 1.77 -17.83
C GLU A 40 -23.42 0.70 -17.67
N PRO A 41 -23.47 -0.35 -18.52
CA PRO A 41 -24.43 -1.45 -18.31
C PRO A 41 -24.23 -2.20 -17.00
N ALA A 42 -22.98 -2.38 -16.55
CA ALA A 42 -22.73 -3.01 -15.25
C ALA A 42 -23.20 -2.12 -14.10
N ALA A 43 -22.92 -0.82 -14.16
CA ALA A 43 -23.39 0.14 -13.16
C ALA A 43 -24.91 0.20 -13.08
N SER A 44 -25.62 0.24 -14.21
CA SER A 44 -27.08 0.15 -14.29
C SER A 44 -27.60 -1.13 -13.66
N TYR A 45 -27.03 -2.28 -14.07
CA TYR A 45 -27.44 -3.58 -13.52
C TYR A 45 -27.34 -3.61 -11.98
N PHE A 46 -26.23 -3.12 -11.42
CA PHE A 46 -26.03 -3.15 -9.97
C PHE A 46 -26.88 -2.12 -9.22
N SER A 47 -27.23 -0.98 -9.85
CA SER A 47 -28.07 0.03 -9.25
C SER A 47 -29.55 -0.39 -9.15
N GLU A 48 -29.98 -1.33 -9.98
CA GLU A 48 -31.35 -1.87 -10.01
C GLU A 48 -31.54 -3.06 -9.06
N LEU A 49 -30.47 -3.60 -8.46
CA LEU A 49 -30.58 -4.69 -7.52
C LEU A 49 -31.26 -4.25 -6.21
N PRO A 50 -32.16 -5.07 -5.65
CA PRO A 50 -32.71 -4.82 -4.33
C PRO A 50 -31.62 -5.04 -3.27
N LEU A 51 -30.96 -3.96 -2.86
CA LEU A 51 -29.92 -3.99 -1.83
C LEU A 51 -30.53 -3.71 -0.46
N ASP A 52 -30.15 -4.51 0.54
CA ASP A 52 -30.47 -4.22 1.94
C ASP A 52 -29.57 -3.09 2.49
N ASP A 53 -29.93 -2.58 3.69
CA ASP A 53 -29.22 -1.45 4.30
C ASP A 53 -27.75 -1.78 4.63
N TYR A 54 -27.45 -3.02 4.97
CA TYR A 54 -26.08 -3.50 5.19
C TYR A 54 -25.28 -3.46 3.89
N GLN A 55 -25.85 -3.98 2.80
CA GLN A 55 -25.19 -3.97 1.47
C GLN A 55 -24.94 -2.53 0.97
N LYS A 56 -25.90 -1.62 1.16
CA LYS A 56 -25.78 -0.19 0.84
C LYS A 56 -24.66 0.45 1.68
N SER A 57 -24.62 0.19 2.97
CA SER A 57 -23.58 0.69 3.87
C SER A 57 -22.19 0.18 3.47
N VAL A 58 -22.06 -1.12 3.19
CA VAL A 58 -20.79 -1.71 2.74
C VAL A 58 -20.31 -1.06 1.44
N LEU A 59 -21.19 -0.88 0.45
CA LEU A 59 -20.82 -0.24 -0.82
C LEU A 59 -20.40 1.23 -0.62
N SER A 60 -21.09 1.96 0.26
CA SER A 60 -20.80 3.39 0.51
C SER A 60 -19.50 3.63 1.26
N HIS A 61 -19.20 2.82 2.27
CA HIS A 61 -18.08 3.06 3.20
C HIS A 61 -16.85 2.23 2.89
N GLU A 62 -17.00 0.93 2.56
CA GLU A 62 -15.85 0.03 2.40
C GLU A 62 -15.24 0.02 1.00
N HIS A 63 -15.98 0.49 -0.01
CA HIS A 63 -15.53 0.46 -1.41
C HIS A 63 -15.10 1.81 -1.97
N GLY A 64 -14.77 2.77 -1.08
CA GLY A 64 -14.22 4.05 -1.49
C GLY A 64 -15.20 4.94 -2.26
N ILE A 65 -16.49 4.61 -2.26
CA ILE A 65 -17.54 5.47 -2.85
C ILE A 65 -17.65 6.79 -2.05
N GLY A 66 -17.33 6.75 -0.74
CA GLY A 66 -17.16 7.94 0.11
C GLY A 66 -18.42 8.82 0.30
N ARG A 67 -19.59 8.31 -0.10
CA ARG A 67 -20.88 9.00 -0.04
C ARG A 67 -21.97 8.03 0.38
N PRO A 68 -23.04 8.50 1.06
CA PRO A 68 -24.21 7.69 1.32
C PRO A 68 -24.78 7.11 0.02
N TRP A 69 -25.32 5.89 0.10
CA TRP A 69 -25.94 5.25 -1.06
C TRP A 69 -27.15 6.08 -1.52
N PRO A 70 -27.21 6.45 -2.84
CA PRO A 70 -28.32 7.26 -3.35
C PRO A 70 -29.66 6.54 -3.29
N GLU A 71 -30.73 7.29 -3.14
CA GLU A 71 -32.11 6.75 -3.17
C GLU A 71 -32.56 6.43 -4.61
N SER A 72 -32.08 7.20 -5.60
CA SER A 72 -32.43 6.97 -6.99
C SER A 72 -31.46 6.01 -7.67
N SER A 73 -32.01 5.07 -8.46
CA SER A 73 -31.21 4.10 -9.22
C SER A 73 -30.30 4.80 -10.26
N GLY A 74 -30.73 5.93 -10.82
CA GLY A 74 -29.93 6.72 -11.77
C GLY A 74 -28.70 7.33 -11.12
N GLU A 75 -28.82 7.90 -9.92
CA GLU A 75 -27.68 8.43 -9.17
C GLU A 75 -26.76 7.30 -8.70
N ALA A 76 -27.31 6.17 -8.27
CA ALA A 76 -26.56 4.99 -7.90
C ALA A 76 -25.77 4.44 -9.10
N ALA A 77 -26.35 4.41 -10.31
CA ALA A 77 -25.68 4.00 -11.52
C ALA A 77 -24.52 4.95 -11.89
N ALA A 78 -24.76 6.27 -11.82
CA ALA A 78 -23.72 7.27 -12.07
C ALA A 78 -22.54 7.14 -11.08
N LEU A 79 -22.83 6.92 -9.81
CA LEU A 79 -21.85 6.72 -8.76
C LEU A 79 -21.03 5.45 -8.99
N LEU A 80 -21.67 4.34 -9.32
CA LEU A 80 -21.02 3.08 -9.64
C LEU A 80 -20.19 3.17 -10.93
N SER A 81 -20.68 3.89 -11.95
CA SER A 81 -19.94 4.11 -13.19
C SER A 81 -18.65 4.91 -12.93
N ALA A 82 -18.74 6.00 -12.16
CA ALA A 82 -17.57 6.78 -11.77
C ALA A 82 -16.55 5.96 -10.98
N TRP A 83 -17.02 5.13 -10.05
CA TRP A 83 -16.17 4.25 -9.26
C TRP A 83 -15.49 3.17 -10.11
N LEU A 84 -16.20 2.52 -11.02
CA LEU A 84 -15.63 1.54 -11.95
C LEU A 84 -14.63 2.16 -12.93
N LYS A 85 -14.86 3.42 -13.39
CA LYS A 85 -13.93 4.16 -14.26
C LYS A 85 -12.64 4.56 -13.54
N ASN A 86 -12.70 4.85 -12.25
CA ASN A 86 -11.51 5.16 -11.46
C ASN A 86 -10.53 3.98 -11.37
N ASP A 87 -11.01 2.75 -11.49
CA ASP A 87 -10.15 1.57 -11.56
C ASP A 87 -9.34 1.48 -12.88
N LEU A 88 -9.78 2.20 -13.94
CA LEU A 88 -9.04 2.32 -15.21
C LEU A 88 -7.84 3.28 -15.13
N GLY A 89 -7.70 4.03 -14.05
CA GLY A 89 -6.57 4.94 -13.81
C GLY A 89 -5.26 4.28 -13.37
N SER A 90 -5.18 2.95 -13.41
CA SER A 90 -4.01 2.18 -12.94
C SER A 90 -2.71 2.54 -13.66
N LYS A 91 -2.75 2.87 -14.96
CA LYS A 91 -1.59 3.31 -15.77
C LYS A 91 -0.99 4.63 -15.27
N GLN A 92 -1.84 5.62 -15.03
CA GLN A 92 -1.40 6.93 -14.51
C GLN A 92 -0.74 6.78 -13.14
N ARG A 93 -1.27 5.90 -12.30
CA ARG A 93 -0.73 5.63 -10.97
C ARG A 93 0.57 4.86 -10.99
N ALA A 94 0.72 3.90 -11.91
CA ALA A 94 2.01 3.25 -12.15
C ALA A 94 3.08 4.29 -12.54
N LYS A 95 2.74 5.26 -13.41
CA LYS A 95 3.63 6.38 -13.74
C LYS A 95 3.95 7.25 -12.53
N GLU A 96 2.99 7.55 -11.66
CA GLU A 96 3.19 8.32 -10.43
C GLU A 96 4.13 7.61 -9.45
N ILE A 97 4.05 6.27 -9.34
CA ILE A 97 4.98 5.48 -8.53
C ILE A 97 6.39 5.55 -9.11
N ILE A 98 6.55 5.34 -10.43
CA ILE A 98 7.85 5.44 -11.09
C ILE A 98 8.45 6.83 -10.86
N THR A 99 7.63 7.88 -10.97
CA THR A 99 8.04 9.26 -10.67
C THR A 99 8.43 9.45 -9.20
N ALA A 100 7.65 8.87 -8.27
CA ALA A 100 7.94 8.95 -6.83
C ALA A 100 9.22 8.20 -6.43
N ILE A 101 9.58 7.11 -7.12
CA ILE A 101 10.86 6.40 -6.94
C ILE A 101 12.04 7.34 -7.24
N SER A 102 11.86 8.25 -8.19
CA SER A 102 12.90 9.18 -8.67
C SER A 102 12.94 10.49 -7.89
N SER A 103 11.92 10.77 -7.07
CA SER A 103 11.83 12.01 -6.30
C SER A 103 12.66 11.94 -5.02
N PRO A 104 13.43 12.99 -4.67
CA PRO A 104 14.12 13.04 -3.39
C PRO A 104 13.11 13.14 -2.25
N PHE A 105 13.39 12.42 -1.15
CA PHE A 105 12.56 12.39 0.06
C PHE A 105 12.32 13.77 0.72
N TYR A 106 13.22 14.72 0.48
CA TYR A 106 13.30 15.99 1.21
C TYR A 106 12.53 17.17 0.60
N SER A 107 11.50 16.96 -0.21
CA SER A 107 10.65 18.07 -0.67
C SER A 107 9.64 18.57 0.37
N LEU A 108 9.72 18.10 1.62
CA LEU A 108 8.95 18.66 2.73
C LEU A 108 9.67 19.93 3.20
N SER A 109 9.12 21.10 2.84
CA SER A 109 9.67 22.39 3.22
C SER A 109 9.86 22.53 4.74
N ALA A 110 11.04 23.07 5.12
CA ALA A 110 11.53 23.15 6.49
C ALA A 110 10.90 24.27 7.37
N GLU A 111 9.79 24.88 6.95
CA GLU A 111 9.34 26.16 7.52
C GLU A 111 8.21 26.11 8.54
N ASN A 112 7.82 24.94 9.06
CA ASN A 112 6.78 24.89 10.10
C ASN A 112 7.30 24.21 11.36
N GLU A 113 6.80 24.66 12.51
CA GLU A 113 7.11 24.13 13.83
C GLU A 113 6.86 22.61 13.92
N ASP A 114 7.74 21.91 14.64
CA ASP A 114 7.58 20.48 14.91
C ASP A 114 6.39 20.25 15.85
N TYR A 115 5.69 19.14 15.66
CA TYR A 115 4.63 18.71 16.57
C TYR A 115 5.24 18.37 17.94
N VAL A 116 4.72 19.01 19.00
CA VAL A 116 5.12 18.75 20.39
C VAL A 116 3.97 17.99 21.07
N PRO A 117 4.20 16.74 21.50
CA PRO A 117 3.17 15.98 22.19
C PRO A 117 2.93 16.47 23.62
N GLU A 118 1.70 16.40 24.11
CA GLU A 118 1.40 16.62 25.52
C GLU A 118 1.99 15.51 26.40
N GLU A 119 2.48 15.87 27.59
CA GLU A 119 3.03 14.91 28.54
C GLU A 119 1.92 14.05 29.14
N GLY A 120 1.99 12.73 28.87
CA GLY A 120 1.10 11.75 29.50
C GLY A 120 1.56 11.35 30.90
N SER A 121 0.68 10.75 31.72
CA SER A 121 1.00 10.29 33.07
C SER A 121 2.03 9.15 33.10
N VAL A 122 2.89 9.12 34.11
CA VAL A 122 3.99 8.15 34.28
C VAL A 122 3.44 6.83 34.87
N SER A 123 2.65 6.10 34.13
CA SER A 123 2.22 4.74 34.48
C SER A 123 2.68 3.75 33.40
N LYS A 124 2.68 2.45 33.71
CA LYS A 124 3.00 1.41 32.72
C LYS A 124 2.00 1.33 31.57
N VAL A 125 0.85 1.98 31.73
CA VAL A 125 -0.20 2.11 30.73
C VAL A 125 -0.69 3.55 30.73
N THR A 126 -0.74 4.16 29.55
CA THR A 126 -1.26 5.51 29.35
C THR A 126 -2.38 5.46 28.31
N TYR A 127 -3.46 6.20 28.57
CA TYR A 127 -4.65 6.23 27.70
C TYR A 127 -4.68 7.54 26.92
N TYR A 128 -4.97 7.44 25.64
CA TYR A 128 -5.15 8.54 24.72
C TYR A 128 -6.47 8.36 23.96
N TYR A 129 -7.12 9.46 23.57
CA TYR A 129 -8.46 9.41 22.97
C TYR A 129 -8.51 10.11 21.63
N GLY A 130 -9.22 9.52 20.70
CA GLY A 130 -9.45 10.06 19.38
C GLY A 130 -8.20 10.17 18.52
N ASN A 131 -8.32 10.86 17.39
CA ASN A 131 -7.21 11.02 16.43
C ASN A 131 -6.06 11.86 16.98
N ASN A 132 -6.34 12.91 17.77
CA ASN A 132 -5.30 13.72 18.40
C ASN A 132 -4.52 12.87 19.42
N GLY A 133 -5.22 12.18 20.29
CA GLY A 133 -4.58 11.28 21.24
C GLY A 133 -3.80 10.15 20.56
N LYS A 134 -4.23 9.66 19.41
CA LYS A 134 -3.45 8.72 18.61
C LYS A 134 -2.14 9.33 18.11
N ARG A 135 -2.17 10.58 17.63
CA ARG A 135 -0.97 11.32 17.23
C ARG A 135 0.01 11.47 18.38
N ASP A 136 -0.50 11.84 19.56
CA ASP A 136 0.33 12.02 20.76
C ASP A 136 0.96 10.69 21.20
N ALA A 137 0.18 9.62 21.24
CA ALA A 137 0.67 8.28 21.55
C ALA A 137 1.76 7.83 20.58
N VAL A 138 1.54 8.00 19.28
CA VAL A 138 2.50 7.61 18.24
C VAL A 138 3.75 8.49 18.29
N CYS A 139 3.60 9.80 18.48
CA CYS A 139 4.73 10.70 18.61
C CYS A 139 5.59 10.36 19.83
N ARG A 140 4.96 10.09 20.98
CA ARG A 140 5.65 9.61 22.19
C ARG A 140 6.41 8.33 21.91
N PHE A 141 5.75 7.32 21.37
CA PHE A 141 6.33 6.01 21.05
C PHE A 141 7.59 6.15 20.18
N LEU A 142 7.48 6.83 19.04
CA LEU A 142 8.59 6.98 18.11
C LEU A 142 9.71 7.84 18.70
N SER A 143 9.37 8.90 19.44
CA SER A 143 10.36 9.81 20.06
C SER A 143 11.17 9.12 21.17
N GLU A 144 10.54 8.31 21.99
CA GLU A 144 11.23 7.55 23.03
C GLU A 144 12.25 6.57 22.43
N ILE A 145 11.85 5.85 21.35
CA ILE A 145 12.75 4.95 20.65
C ILE A 145 13.88 5.71 19.97
N ALA A 146 13.56 6.79 19.25
CA ALA A 146 14.54 7.61 18.57
C ALA A 146 15.59 8.22 19.54
N LYS A 147 15.14 8.74 20.68
CA LYS A 147 16.00 9.29 21.74
C LYS A 147 16.90 8.24 22.40
N SER A 148 16.48 6.99 22.43
CA SER A 148 17.29 5.92 23.03
C SER A 148 18.58 5.65 22.26
N GLY A 149 18.64 6.01 20.97
CA GLY A 149 19.78 5.74 20.08
C GLY A 149 20.03 4.25 19.80
N LYS A 150 19.13 3.37 20.25
CA LYS A 150 19.27 1.92 20.12
C LYS A 150 18.48 1.41 18.91
N ALA A 151 18.98 0.34 18.31
CA ALA A 151 18.26 -0.41 17.29
C ALA A 151 17.16 -1.27 17.93
N PHE A 152 15.96 -1.22 17.37
CA PHE A 152 14.81 -2.06 17.75
C PHE A 152 14.20 -2.70 16.52
N ASP A 153 13.59 -3.87 16.73
CA ASP A 153 12.61 -4.41 15.79
C ASP A 153 11.26 -3.75 16.07
N LEU A 154 10.75 -3.05 15.08
CA LEU A 154 9.46 -2.35 15.14
C LEU A 154 8.44 -3.08 14.28
N TYR A 155 7.27 -3.30 14.84
CA TYR A 155 6.15 -3.98 14.21
C TYR A 155 4.96 -3.04 14.13
N LEU A 156 4.57 -2.68 12.92
CA LEU A 156 3.53 -1.70 12.65
C LEU A 156 2.41 -2.32 11.84
N ASN A 157 1.18 -2.16 12.30
CA ASN A 157 -0.01 -2.52 11.56
C ASN A 157 -1.13 -1.53 11.90
N SER A 158 -1.82 -1.04 10.88
CA SER A 158 -3.06 -0.33 11.07
C SER A 158 -4.00 -0.65 9.91
N ASN A 159 -5.22 -1.10 10.23
CA ASN A 159 -6.32 -1.22 9.29
C ASN A 159 -7.41 -0.17 9.54
N GLU A 160 -7.12 0.83 10.37
CA GLU A 160 -7.94 2.03 10.54
C GLU A 160 -7.72 3.00 9.37
N ASN A 161 -8.62 3.97 9.23
CA ASN A 161 -8.45 5.03 8.25
C ASN A 161 -7.17 5.82 8.59
N MET A 162 -6.29 5.99 7.60
CA MET A 162 -5.01 6.68 7.78
C MET A 162 -5.13 8.21 7.77
N SER A 163 -6.34 8.77 7.73
CA SER A 163 -6.56 10.22 7.80
C SER A 163 -5.91 10.85 9.02
N TRP A 164 -5.94 10.17 10.17
CA TRP A 164 -5.28 10.63 11.39
C TRP A 164 -3.79 10.99 11.19
N LEU A 165 -3.10 10.32 10.26
CA LEU A 165 -1.69 10.57 9.95
C LEU A 165 -1.52 11.80 9.03
N TYR A 166 -2.45 12.04 8.10
CA TYR A 166 -2.27 13.01 7.03
C TYR A 166 -3.08 14.30 7.19
N GLU A 167 -4.12 14.30 8.02
CA GLU A 167 -4.93 15.49 8.28
C GLU A 167 -4.13 16.61 8.95
N ASP A 168 -3.18 16.26 9.80
CA ASP A 168 -2.27 17.21 10.44
C ASP A 168 -0.92 17.19 9.74
N ALA A 169 -0.62 18.27 9.01
CA ALA A 169 0.61 18.39 8.25
C ALA A 169 1.86 18.54 9.15
N ALA A 170 1.74 19.12 10.35
CA ALA A 170 2.84 19.24 11.30
C ALA A 170 3.17 17.87 11.89
N PHE A 171 2.16 17.12 12.29
CA PHE A 171 2.34 15.74 12.76
C PHE A 171 2.94 14.85 11.66
N ALA A 172 2.43 14.90 10.43
CA ALA A 172 2.94 14.09 9.33
C ALA A 172 4.45 14.33 9.07
N ARG A 173 4.90 15.59 9.16
CA ARG A 173 6.33 15.94 9.06
C ARG A 173 7.14 15.41 10.24
N THR A 174 6.66 15.59 11.46
CA THR A 174 7.33 15.09 12.67
C THR A 174 7.45 13.56 12.62
N TRP A 175 6.37 12.89 12.26
CA TRP A 175 6.35 11.46 12.06
C TRP A 175 7.39 11.00 11.02
N ALA A 176 7.45 11.65 9.86
CA ALA A 176 8.43 11.34 8.82
C ALA A 176 9.88 11.53 9.29
N LYS A 177 10.19 12.61 10.01
CA LYS A 177 11.51 12.86 10.61
C LYS A 177 11.89 11.74 11.60
N LEU A 178 10.96 11.35 12.46
CA LEU A 178 11.19 10.28 13.43
C LEU A 178 11.46 8.94 12.73
N MET A 179 10.71 8.60 11.68
CA MET A 179 10.93 7.38 10.90
C MET A 179 12.33 7.35 10.25
N VAL A 180 12.79 8.48 9.72
CA VAL A 180 14.17 8.62 9.19
C VAL A 180 15.20 8.43 10.29
N GLN A 181 15.00 9.03 11.47
CA GLN A 181 15.90 8.87 12.62
C GLN A 181 15.96 7.44 13.12
N LEU A 182 14.82 6.76 13.21
CA LEU A 182 14.78 5.34 13.58
C LEU A 182 15.53 4.46 12.58
N SER A 183 15.40 4.74 11.28
CA SER A 183 16.18 4.08 10.24
C SER A 183 17.69 4.32 10.40
N ALA A 184 18.09 5.56 10.72
CA ALA A 184 19.49 5.92 10.99
C ALA A 184 20.04 5.25 12.26
N ASN A 185 19.19 5.04 13.28
CA ASN A 185 19.53 4.29 14.49
C ASN A 185 19.64 2.77 14.26
N GLY A 186 19.40 2.28 13.04
CA GLY A 186 19.47 0.86 12.69
C GLY A 186 18.22 0.06 13.07
N CYS A 187 17.09 0.70 13.37
CA CYS A 187 15.83 0.00 13.59
C CYS A 187 15.37 -0.74 12.33
N ARG A 188 14.85 -1.95 12.50
CA ARG A 188 14.21 -2.74 11.46
C ARG A 188 12.70 -2.67 11.64
N ILE A 189 11.98 -2.29 10.60
CA ILE A 189 10.56 -1.98 10.69
C ILE A 189 9.79 -2.93 9.77
N LYS A 190 8.89 -3.73 10.32
CA LYS A 190 7.95 -4.56 9.56
C LYS A 190 6.58 -3.93 9.61
N ILE A 191 6.04 -3.60 8.44
CA ILE A 191 4.73 -2.97 8.32
C ILE A 191 3.78 -3.92 7.60
N ILE A 192 2.62 -4.21 8.22
CA ILE A 192 1.54 -4.92 7.55
C ILE A 192 0.52 -3.88 7.08
N HIS A 193 0.38 -3.77 5.77
CA HIS A 193 -0.61 -2.89 5.15
C HIS A 193 -1.94 -3.59 5.00
N SER A 194 -3.00 -2.87 5.31
CA SER A 194 -4.35 -3.27 4.95
C SER A 194 -4.55 -2.98 3.48
N ILE A 195 -4.49 -4.02 2.67
CA ILE A 195 -4.86 -3.91 1.27
C ILE A 195 -6.37 -4.14 1.20
N GLY A 196 -7.11 -3.04 1.11
CA GLY A 196 -8.53 -3.03 0.83
C GLY A 196 -8.84 -3.60 -0.56
N ARG A 197 -10.12 -3.63 -0.93
CA ARG A 197 -10.54 -3.98 -2.29
C ARG A 197 -10.22 -2.85 -3.28
N ASP A 198 -10.06 -1.63 -2.78
CA ASP A 198 -9.74 -0.48 -3.61
C ASP A 198 -8.24 -0.43 -3.90
N ILE A 199 -7.90 -0.68 -5.15
CA ILE A 199 -6.53 -0.57 -5.64
C ILE A 199 -6.00 0.86 -5.51
N ASN A 200 -6.88 1.86 -5.52
CA ASN A 200 -6.51 3.27 -5.39
C ASN A 200 -5.96 3.58 -4.01
N GLU A 201 -6.62 3.05 -2.97
CA GLU A 201 -6.18 3.22 -1.58
C GLU A 201 -4.81 2.58 -1.37
N MET A 202 -4.59 1.41 -1.97
CA MET A 202 -3.29 0.74 -1.95
C MET A 202 -2.20 1.59 -2.64
N TRP A 203 -2.49 2.13 -3.84
CA TRP A 203 -1.55 2.96 -4.59
C TRP A 203 -1.22 4.27 -3.87
N GLU A 204 -2.22 4.94 -3.30
CA GLU A 204 -2.03 6.15 -2.50
C GLU A 204 -1.16 5.87 -1.26
N GLY A 205 -1.44 4.77 -0.57
CA GLY A 205 -0.62 4.34 0.55
C GLY A 205 0.82 4.08 0.12
N LEU A 206 1.01 3.31 -0.95
CA LEU A 206 2.33 2.98 -1.46
C LEU A 206 3.11 4.22 -1.88
N ARG A 207 2.51 5.13 -2.62
CA ARG A 207 3.13 6.39 -3.06
C ARG A 207 3.65 7.22 -1.90
N LYS A 208 2.86 7.32 -0.82
CA LYS A 208 3.23 8.08 0.39
C LYS A 208 4.36 7.42 1.19
N TRP A 209 4.41 6.09 1.21
CA TRP A 209 5.39 5.32 1.96
C TRP A 209 6.66 4.97 1.18
N LEU A 210 6.61 5.03 -0.15
CA LEU A 210 7.72 4.62 -1.00
C LEU A 210 9.05 5.31 -0.67
N PRO A 211 9.10 6.65 -0.39
CA PRO A 211 10.34 7.30 0.00
C PRO A 211 10.95 6.73 1.29
N LEU A 212 10.11 6.28 2.23
CA LEU A 212 10.57 5.62 3.46
C LEU A 212 11.06 4.19 3.20
N TYR A 213 10.40 3.46 2.30
CA TYR A 213 10.86 2.13 1.89
C TYR A 213 12.24 2.19 1.24
N MET A 214 12.54 3.28 0.51
CA MET A 214 13.87 3.54 -0.05
C MET A 214 14.97 3.56 1.02
N SER A 215 14.64 3.77 2.31
CA SER A 215 15.60 3.63 3.40
C SER A 215 16.14 2.20 3.55
N GLY A 216 15.41 1.19 3.05
CA GLY A 216 15.75 -0.24 3.18
C GLY A 216 15.60 -0.79 4.60
N SER A 217 15.18 0.05 5.56
CA SER A 217 14.95 -0.37 6.96
C SER A 217 13.51 -0.81 7.18
N ILE A 218 12.63 -0.67 6.16
CA ILE A 218 11.21 -0.97 6.25
C ILE A 218 10.85 -2.09 5.28
N GLU A 219 10.29 -3.16 5.82
CA GLU A 219 9.80 -4.31 5.09
C GLU A 219 8.26 -4.25 5.04
N PRO A 220 7.65 -3.95 3.88
CA PRO A 220 6.19 -3.91 3.73
C PRO A 220 5.62 -5.29 3.45
N TYR A 221 4.57 -5.64 4.19
CA TYR A 221 3.79 -6.87 4.06
C TYR A 221 2.32 -6.55 3.83
N TYR A 222 1.55 -7.52 3.35
CA TYR A 222 0.10 -7.44 3.25
C TYR A 222 -0.56 -8.78 3.54
N TYR A 223 -1.79 -8.74 4.04
CA TYR A 223 -2.61 -9.92 4.22
C TYR A 223 -3.41 -10.21 2.94
N PRO A 224 -3.24 -11.40 2.31
CA PRO A 224 -3.77 -11.65 0.96
C PRO A 224 -5.27 -11.95 0.90
N ARG A 225 -5.95 -12.04 2.06
CA ARG A 225 -7.39 -12.32 2.14
C ARG A 225 -8.15 -11.07 2.56
N LEU A 226 -9.35 -10.90 2.00
CA LEU A 226 -10.23 -9.80 2.38
C LEU A 226 -10.80 -10.04 3.78
N ARG A 227 -10.78 -8.99 4.61
CA ARG A 227 -11.46 -8.94 5.91
C ARG A 227 -12.80 -8.21 5.76
N ASP A 228 -13.70 -8.40 6.70
CA ASP A 228 -14.98 -7.68 6.74
C ASP A 228 -14.81 -6.16 7.01
N GLY A 229 -13.69 -5.78 7.64
CA GLY A 229 -13.33 -4.38 7.88
C GLY A 229 -14.16 -3.67 8.95
N ILE A 230 -15.08 -4.37 9.63
CA ILE A 230 -15.94 -3.78 10.67
C ILE A 230 -15.11 -3.41 11.89
N PHE A 231 -14.33 -4.37 12.41
CA PHE A 231 -13.41 -4.13 13.51
C PHE A 231 -12.04 -3.73 12.97
N ARG A 232 -11.57 -2.57 13.41
CA ARG A 232 -10.29 -2.00 13.01
C ARG A 232 -9.34 -1.97 14.18
N LYS A 233 -8.08 -2.18 13.92
CA LYS A 233 -7.04 -2.30 14.93
C LYS A 233 -5.75 -1.63 14.48
N THR A 234 -5.10 -0.94 15.39
CA THR A 234 -3.75 -0.42 15.19
C THR A 234 -2.83 -1.07 16.21
N PHE A 235 -1.68 -1.54 15.75
CA PHE A 235 -0.58 -2.02 16.57
C PHE A 235 0.70 -1.30 16.16
N PHE A 236 1.36 -0.68 17.12
CA PHE A 236 2.73 -0.22 16.97
C PHE A 236 3.53 -0.79 18.14
N ILE A 237 4.52 -1.61 17.86
CA ILE A 237 5.25 -2.37 18.88
C ILE A 237 6.75 -2.19 18.65
N ALA A 238 7.47 -1.80 19.69
CA ALA A 238 8.92 -1.91 19.77
C ALA A 238 9.23 -3.15 20.61
N ALA A 239 9.84 -4.15 20.00
CA ALA A 239 10.06 -5.46 20.60
C ALA A 239 10.72 -5.36 21.98
N GLY A 240 10.07 -5.91 23.00
CA GLY A 240 10.53 -5.92 24.38
C GLY A 240 10.60 -4.56 25.10
N HIS A 241 10.09 -3.47 24.48
CA HIS A 241 10.17 -2.10 25.01
C HIS A 241 8.79 -1.52 25.32
N SER A 242 8.02 -1.16 24.30
CA SER A 242 6.71 -0.52 24.45
C SER A 242 5.80 -0.85 23.26
N GLY A 243 4.52 -0.54 23.40
CA GLY A 243 3.56 -0.74 22.32
C GLY A 243 2.36 0.20 22.40
N ILE A 244 1.70 0.39 21.27
CA ILE A 244 0.41 1.05 21.16
C ILE A 244 -0.58 0.03 20.61
N ILE A 245 -1.74 -0.02 21.23
CA ILE A 245 -2.90 -0.73 20.71
C ILE A 245 -4.08 0.23 20.63
N SER A 246 -4.79 0.20 19.52
CA SER A 246 -6.03 0.91 19.32
C SER A 246 -7.04 -0.01 18.68
N SER A 247 -8.31 0.17 18.99
CA SER A 247 -9.42 -0.56 18.38
C SER A 247 -10.58 0.39 18.12
N SER A 248 -11.14 0.29 16.94
CA SER A 248 -12.28 1.08 16.51
C SER A 248 -13.24 0.26 15.65
N ILE A 249 -14.40 0.82 15.37
CA ILE A 249 -15.36 0.32 14.38
C ILE A 249 -15.30 1.21 13.15
N ALA A 250 -15.42 0.61 11.99
CA ALA A 250 -15.43 1.32 10.72
C ALA A 250 -16.39 2.52 10.74
N GLY A 251 -15.90 3.69 10.38
CA GLY A 251 -16.66 4.95 10.42
C GLY A 251 -16.69 5.66 11.78
N GLN A 252 -16.09 5.08 12.85
CA GLN A 252 -15.98 5.68 14.17
C GLN A 252 -14.53 5.75 14.65
N ASP A 253 -13.58 5.82 13.72
CA ASP A 253 -12.14 5.82 14.03
C ASP A 253 -11.73 7.06 14.85
N GLY A 254 -12.47 8.19 14.72
CA GLY A 254 -12.18 9.46 15.39
C GLY A 254 -12.30 9.44 16.92
N ASP A 255 -13.06 8.49 17.49
CA ASP A 255 -13.31 8.36 18.94
C ASP A 255 -12.57 7.16 19.56
N ALA A 256 -11.63 6.56 18.83
CA ALA A 256 -10.94 5.36 19.26
C ALA A 256 -10.14 5.58 20.55
N LEU A 257 -10.20 4.60 21.45
CA LEU A 257 -9.29 4.50 22.58
C LEU A 257 -7.93 4.00 22.08
N ASN A 258 -6.87 4.73 22.41
CA ASN A 258 -5.49 4.38 22.12
C ASN A 258 -4.76 4.13 23.44
N ILE A 259 -4.13 2.98 23.56
CA ILE A 259 -3.47 2.53 24.80
C ILE A 259 -1.98 2.42 24.51
N PHE A 260 -1.18 3.24 25.18
CA PHE A 260 0.27 3.12 25.19
C PHE A 260 0.69 2.24 26.36
N ILE A 261 1.51 1.23 26.10
CA ILE A 261 1.82 0.14 27.03
C ILE A 261 3.34 0.02 27.17
N GLU A 262 3.84 0.09 28.39
CA GLU A 262 5.24 -0.11 28.76
C GLU A 262 5.43 -1.40 29.61
N ASP A 263 4.35 -2.12 29.90
CA ASP A 263 4.42 -3.40 30.59
C ASP A 263 5.03 -4.47 29.66
N ARG A 264 6.16 -5.03 30.06
CA ARG A 264 6.93 -5.97 29.24
C ARG A 264 6.18 -7.27 28.92
N ILE A 265 5.28 -7.72 29.82
CA ILE A 265 4.50 -8.94 29.60
C ILE A 265 3.45 -8.67 28.53
N ALA A 266 2.73 -7.55 28.65
CA ALA A 266 1.74 -7.11 27.66
C ALA A 266 2.39 -6.84 26.30
N VAL A 267 3.54 -6.15 26.26
CA VAL A 267 4.28 -5.90 25.00
C VAL A 267 4.67 -7.21 24.32
N ARG A 268 5.18 -8.21 25.06
CA ARG A 268 5.50 -9.53 24.50
C ARG A 268 4.26 -10.27 23.98
N ALA A 269 3.11 -10.12 24.62
CA ALA A 269 1.86 -10.71 24.14
C ALA A 269 1.43 -10.09 22.81
N LEU A 270 1.50 -8.76 22.70
CA LEU A 270 1.23 -8.03 21.45
C LEU A 270 2.22 -8.40 20.33
N GLU A 271 3.50 -8.54 20.67
CA GLU A 271 4.54 -9.00 19.74
C GLU A 271 4.23 -10.38 19.17
N LYS A 272 3.84 -11.33 20.02
CA LYS A 272 3.42 -12.67 19.59
C LYS A 272 2.20 -12.62 18.67
N GLU A 273 1.21 -11.79 19.01
CA GLU A 273 0.03 -11.60 18.16
C GLU A 273 0.40 -11.04 16.79
N PHE A 274 1.26 -10.02 16.74
CA PHE A 274 1.74 -9.45 15.49
C PHE A 274 2.49 -10.48 14.64
N LEU A 275 3.43 -11.20 15.23
CA LEU A 275 4.23 -12.21 14.51
C LEU A 275 3.37 -13.37 13.99
N ALA A 276 2.37 -13.80 14.76
CA ALA A 276 1.39 -14.77 14.29
C ALA A 276 0.58 -14.26 13.11
N PHE A 277 0.20 -12.99 13.11
CA PHE A 277 -0.48 -12.37 11.97
C PHE A 277 0.47 -12.19 10.77
N LEU A 278 1.71 -11.77 11.01
CA LEU A 278 2.73 -11.62 9.98
C LEU A 278 2.99 -12.94 9.23
N ALA A 279 2.95 -14.07 9.92
CA ALA A 279 3.11 -15.40 9.32
C ALA A 279 2.01 -15.74 8.29
N LEU A 280 0.86 -15.07 8.36
CA LEU A 280 -0.24 -15.20 7.39
C LEU A 280 -0.13 -14.19 6.24
N CYS A 281 0.80 -13.25 6.33
CA CYS A 281 0.99 -12.16 5.36
C CYS A 281 2.00 -12.56 4.28
N ARG A 282 1.99 -11.79 3.20
CA ARG A 282 2.97 -11.88 2.11
C ARG A 282 3.76 -10.59 2.01
N PRO A 283 5.04 -10.62 1.63
CA PRO A 283 5.77 -9.41 1.29
C PRO A 283 5.04 -8.67 0.17
N LEU A 284 4.84 -7.35 0.36
CA LEU A 284 4.25 -6.49 -0.67
C LEU A 284 5.30 -6.18 -1.74
N MET A 285 6.49 -5.86 -1.29
CA MET A 285 7.67 -5.69 -2.13
C MET A 285 8.94 -6.03 -1.33
N GLN A 286 9.97 -6.45 -2.03
CA GLN A 286 11.31 -6.58 -1.50
C GLN A 286 12.16 -5.43 -2.05
N ILE A 287 12.90 -4.76 -1.19
CA ILE A 287 13.72 -3.60 -1.55
C ILE A 287 15.17 -3.94 -1.24
N VAL A 288 16.02 -3.74 -2.24
CA VAL A 288 17.47 -3.96 -2.15
C VAL A 288 18.19 -2.70 -2.59
N ARG A 289 19.23 -2.31 -1.87
CA ARG A 289 20.05 -1.14 -2.17
C ARG A 289 21.36 -1.51 -2.88
N ALA A 290 21.92 -0.56 -3.61
CA ALA A 290 23.18 -0.75 -4.31
C ALA A 290 24.41 -0.97 -3.42
N SER A 291 24.31 -0.63 -2.13
CA SER A 291 25.39 -0.95 -1.17
C SER A 291 25.64 -2.45 -1.01
N ASP A 292 24.68 -3.27 -1.45
CA ASP A 292 24.78 -4.72 -1.45
C ASP A 292 24.67 -5.28 -2.87
N ARG A 293 25.81 -5.28 -3.58
CA ARG A 293 25.89 -5.78 -4.96
C ARG A 293 25.45 -7.24 -5.09
N SER A 294 25.86 -8.09 -4.14
CA SER A 294 25.56 -9.52 -4.18
C SER A 294 24.05 -9.76 -4.04
N GLU A 295 23.39 -8.96 -3.22
CA GLU A 295 21.96 -9.04 -3.00
C GLU A 295 21.18 -8.55 -4.23
N LEU A 296 21.62 -7.46 -4.89
CA LEU A 296 21.01 -6.98 -6.15
C LEU A 296 21.08 -8.02 -7.26
N LEU A 297 22.24 -8.65 -7.46
CA LEU A 297 22.42 -9.71 -8.47
C LEU A 297 21.60 -10.95 -8.11
N SER A 298 21.61 -11.37 -6.84
CA SER A 298 20.78 -12.48 -6.37
C SER A 298 19.29 -12.21 -6.56
N LEU A 299 18.85 -10.95 -6.36
CA LEU A 299 17.48 -10.55 -6.61
C LEU A 299 17.11 -10.66 -8.09
N LEU A 300 17.95 -10.17 -8.99
CA LEU A 300 17.77 -10.32 -10.43
C LEU A 300 17.73 -11.81 -10.82
N ASP A 301 18.65 -12.61 -10.33
CA ASP A 301 18.68 -14.05 -10.60
C ASP A 301 17.42 -14.76 -10.09
N SER A 302 16.91 -14.36 -8.93
CA SER A 302 15.67 -14.91 -8.39
C SER A 302 14.44 -14.48 -9.22
N PHE A 303 14.45 -13.25 -9.73
CA PHE A 303 13.40 -12.71 -10.58
C PHE A 303 13.38 -13.40 -11.96
N THR A 304 14.56 -13.61 -12.57
CA THR A 304 14.65 -14.23 -13.89
C THR A 304 14.23 -15.71 -13.88
N ARG A 305 14.26 -16.37 -12.72
CA ARG A 305 13.73 -17.75 -12.53
C ARG A 305 12.21 -17.81 -12.33
N LEU A 306 11.52 -16.69 -12.23
CA LEU A 306 10.05 -16.70 -12.18
C LEU A 306 9.48 -17.20 -13.51
N ASP A 307 8.30 -17.81 -13.45
CA ASP A 307 7.57 -18.27 -14.63
C ASP A 307 7.08 -17.09 -15.49
N GLY A 308 6.93 -17.32 -16.78
CA GLY A 308 6.41 -16.38 -17.75
C GLY A 308 7.48 -15.72 -18.63
N GLU A 309 7.00 -15.06 -19.68
CA GLU A 309 7.82 -14.33 -20.63
C GLU A 309 8.43 -13.08 -19.97
N PHE A 310 9.71 -12.81 -20.24
CA PHE A 310 10.41 -11.65 -19.75
C PHE A 310 10.17 -10.45 -20.66
N SER A 311 9.67 -9.37 -20.09
CA SER A 311 9.54 -8.06 -20.75
C SER A 311 10.24 -7.00 -19.93
N ALA A 312 11.02 -6.13 -20.55
CA ALA A 312 11.65 -5.02 -19.87
C ALA A 312 11.62 -3.73 -20.69
N VAL A 313 11.43 -2.62 -19.99
CA VAL A 313 11.44 -1.28 -20.57
C VAL A 313 12.30 -0.35 -19.73
N LYS A 314 13.19 0.40 -20.40
CA LYS A 314 14.03 1.43 -19.77
C LYS A 314 13.45 2.81 -20.02
N SER A 315 13.35 3.58 -18.95
CA SER A 315 13.09 5.03 -18.98
C SER A 315 14.34 5.82 -18.54
N SER A 316 14.25 7.14 -18.49
CA SER A 316 15.34 8.01 -18.02
C SER A 316 15.73 7.75 -16.55
N GLU A 317 14.87 7.17 -15.75
CA GLU A 317 15.04 7.08 -14.28
C GLU A 317 14.91 5.66 -13.72
N SER A 318 14.39 4.72 -14.51
CA SER A 318 14.15 3.35 -14.06
C SER A 318 14.18 2.34 -15.20
N ILE A 319 14.41 1.08 -14.86
CA ILE A 319 14.15 -0.08 -15.70
C ILE A 319 13.03 -0.87 -15.02
N ILE A 320 11.99 -1.20 -15.76
CA ILE A 320 10.88 -2.03 -15.29
C ILE A 320 10.96 -3.35 -16.02
N CYS A 321 11.08 -4.44 -15.28
CA CYS A 321 11.05 -5.80 -15.82
C CYS A 321 9.80 -6.49 -15.31
N ILE A 322 9.08 -7.21 -16.18
CA ILE A 322 7.84 -7.91 -15.82
C ILE A 322 7.95 -9.37 -16.25
N LYS A 323 7.44 -10.23 -15.40
CA LYS A 323 7.09 -11.62 -15.65
C LYS A 323 5.70 -11.89 -15.11
N GLU A 324 5.06 -13.00 -15.52
CA GLU A 324 3.68 -13.33 -15.13
C GLU A 324 3.41 -13.23 -13.62
N SER A 325 4.37 -13.60 -12.79
CA SER A 325 4.22 -13.67 -11.33
C SER A 325 4.92 -12.55 -10.55
N GLY A 326 5.48 -11.54 -11.24
CA GLY A 326 6.18 -10.45 -10.55
C GLY A 326 6.66 -9.33 -11.44
N ALA A 327 6.97 -8.19 -10.84
CA ALA A 327 7.64 -7.07 -11.47
C ALA A 327 8.91 -6.70 -10.68
N LEU A 328 9.98 -6.37 -11.40
CA LEU A 328 11.21 -5.83 -10.85
C LEU A 328 11.38 -4.41 -11.39
N VAL A 329 11.44 -3.45 -10.49
CA VAL A 329 11.71 -2.05 -10.80
C VAL A 329 13.09 -1.69 -10.29
N LEU A 330 13.97 -1.28 -11.21
CA LEU A 330 15.34 -0.88 -10.93
C LEU A 330 15.45 0.63 -11.09
N LYS A 331 15.84 1.33 -10.03
CA LYS A 331 16.15 2.76 -10.11
C LYS A 331 17.53 2.94 -10.74
N THR A 332 17.61 3.76 -11.79
CA THR A 332 18.87 4.00 -12.54
C THR A 332 19.67 5.20 -12.05
N ARG A 333 19.11 6.03 -11.15
CA ARG A 333 19.79 7.17 -10.52
C ARG A 333 20.14 6.88 -9.08
N LEU A 334 21.25 7.47 -8.60
CA LEU A 334 21.72 7.31 -7.22
C LEU A 334 20.71 7.87 -6.18
N PRO A 335 20.57 7.23 -5.03
CA PRO A 335 21.09 5.91 -4.70
C PRO A 335 20.37 4.82 -5.52
N LEU A 336 21.13 3.85 -6.04
CA LEU A 336 20.54 2.71 -6.75
C LEU A 336 19.68 1.89 -5.80
N ALA A 337 18.56 1.42 -6.29
CA ALA A 337 17.68 0.53 -5.54
C ALA A 337 16.89 -0.37 -6.50
N ALA A 338 16.56 -1.55 -6.03
CA ALA A 338 15.71 -2.51 -6.72
C ALA A 338 14.48 -2.84 -5.90
N PHE A 339 13.34 -2.97 -6.57
CA PHE A 339 12.05 -3.31 -5.96
C PHE A 339 11.48 -4.52 -6.67
N VAL A 340 11.27 -5.60 -5.95
CA VAL A 340 10.48 -6.74 -6.46
C VAL A 340 9.06 -6.66 -5.91
N ILE A 341 8.09 -6.64 -6.80
CA ILE A 341 6.66 -6.55 -6.51
C ILE A 341 6.02 -7.87 -6.95
N LYS A 342 5.28 -8.51 -6.04
CA LYS A 342 4.60 -9.79 -6.28
C LYS A 342 3.08 -9.71 -6.09
N GLU A 343 2.55 -8.54 -5.76
CA GLU A 343 1.10 -8.34 -5.67
C GLU A 343 0.50 -8.28 -7.09
N PRO A 344 -0.42 -9.21 -7.46
CA PRO A 344 -0.83 -9.38 -8.87
C PRO A 344 -1.45 -8.14 -9.51
N ARG A 345 -2.21 -7.34 -8.75
CA ARG A 345 -2.85 -6.11 -9.28
C ARG A 345 -1.83 -5.03 -9.57
N MET A 346 -0.76 -4.96 -8.78
CA MET A 346 0.35 -4.03 -9.02
C MET A 346 1.18 -4.46 -10.24
N VAL A 347 1.45 -5.75 -10.38
CA VAL A 347 2.14 -6.30 -11.55
C VAL A 347 1.35 -5.99 -12.82
N ALA A 348 0.04 -6.27 -12.82
CA ALA A 348 -0.83 -5.97 -13.96
C ALA A 348 -0.87 -4.47 -14.31
N ALA A 349 -0.87 -3.59 -13.31
CA ALA A 349 -0.84 -2.13 -13.55
C ALA A 349 0.50 -1.66 -14.14
N LEU A 350 1.62 -2.24 -13.70
CA LEU A 350 2.94 -1.96 -14.29
C LEU A 350 3.05 -2.50 -15.72
N GLU A 351 2.50 -3.68 -15.98
CA GLU A 351 2.43 -4.27 -17.32
C GLU A 351 1.60 -3.37 -18.26
N GLU A 352 0.44 -2.93 -17.82
CA GLU A 352 -0.40 -2.00 -18.58
C GLU A 352 0.30 -0.67 -18.84
N TYR A 353 1.09 -0.15 -17.88
CA TYR A 353 1.92 1.04 -18.08
C TYR A 353 2.97 0.82 -19.17
N MET A 354 3.66 -0.32 -19.18
CA MET A 354 4.69 -0.65 -20.17
C MET A 354 4.13 -0.81 -21.59
N LEU A 355 2.95 -1.42 -21.71
CA LEU A 355 2.29 -1.69 -23.01
C LEU A 355 1.47 -0.50 -23.53
N GLY A 356 1.32 0.55 -22.73
CA GLY A 356 0.50 1.70 -23.11
C GLY A 356 1.16 2.64 -24.11
N PRO A 357 0.35 3.45 -24.84
CA PRO A 357 0.83 4.39 -25.87
C PRO A 357 1.53 5.65 -25.29
N TYR A 358 1.93 5.63 -24.02
CA TYR A 358 2.59 6.76 -23.39
C TYR A 358 4.04 6.85 -23.88
N ASP A 359 4.28 7.89 -24.69
CA ASP A 359 5.60 8.39 -25.03
C ASP A 359 6.59 7.31 -25.54
N ALA A 360 6.19 6.59 -26.60
CA ALA A 360 7.03 5.56 -27.24
C ALA A 360 8.42 6.08 -27.65
N SER A 361 8.63 7.41 -27.63
CA SER A 361 9.92 8.05 -27.92
C SER A 361 10.92 7.98 -26.75
N SER A 362 10.44 7.69 -25.53
CA SER A 362 11.27 7.67 -24.32
C SER A 362 11.48 6.27 -23.70
N HIS A 363 10.81 5.24 -24.23
CA HIS A 363 10.92 3.88 -23.71
C HIS A 363 11.69 2.98 -24.69
N VAL A 364 12.73 2.34 -24.19
CA VAL A 364 13.54 1.37 -24.93
C VAL A 364 13.28 -0.02 -24.36
N SER A 365 12.82 -0.94 -25.21
CA SER A 365 12.68 -2.36 -24.82
C SER A 365 14.06 -2.98 -24.66
N LEU A 366 14.24 -3.80 -23.63
CA LEU A 366 15.48 -4.45 -23.29
C LEU A 366 15.29 -5.96 -23.16
N SER A 367 16.31 -6.71 -23.58
CA SER A 367 16.43 -8.14 -23.25
C SER A 367 16.93 -8.33 -21.82
N GLU A 368 16.81 -9.55 -21.30
CA GLU A 368 17.33 -9.90 -19.98
C GLU A 368 18.86 -9.68 -19.87
N GLU A 369 19.61 -10.00 -20.94
CA GLU A 369 21.06 -9.82 -21.00
C GLU A 369 21.43 -8.34 -20.95
N GLU A 370 20.70 -7.47 -21.65
CA GLU A 370 20.90 -6.02 -21.62
C GLU A 370 20.60 -5.42 -20.25
N VAL A 371 19.54 -5.87 -19.57
CA VAL A 371 19.25 -5.44 -18.20
C VAL A 371 20.36 -5.86 -17.24
N ARG A 372 20.87 -7.07 -17.36
CA ARG A 372 21.99 -7.58 -16.54
C ARG A 372 23.27 -6.78 -16.78
N SER A 373 23.61 -6.51 -18.03
CA SER A 373 24.78 -5.70 -18.39
C SER A 373 24.67 -4.28 -17.84
N LEU A 374 23.51 -3.63 -17.98
CA LEU A 374 23.27 -2.28 -17.45
C LEU A 374 23.38 -2.22 -15.93
N LEU A 375 22.88 -3.24 -15.22
CA LEU A 375 23.03 -3.34 -13.77
C LEU A 375 24.50 -3.48 -13.36
N ASP A 376 25.26 -4.36 -14.01
CA ASP A 376 26.69 -4.55 -13.73
C ASP A 376 27.49 -3.26 -13.96
N ASP A 377 27.21 -2.52 -15.01
CA ASP A 377 27.87 -1.25 -15.32
C ASP A 377 27.49 -0.15 -14.30
N GLN A 378 26.23 -0.05 -13.90
CA GLN A 378 25.77 0.91 -12.89
C GLN A 378 26.35 0.62 -11.52
N ILE A 379 26.43 -0.65 -11.13
CA ILE A 379 27.04 -1.05 -9.86
C ILE A 379 28.54 -0.72 -9.86
N ARG A 380 29.26 -0.95 -10.98
CA ARG A 380 30.69 -0.62 -11.11
C ARG A 380 30.96 0.88 -11.03
N THR A 381 30.05 1.70 -11.56
CA THR A 381 30.19 3.18 -11.54
C THR A 381 29.74 3.82 -10.24
N SER A 382 29.06 3.08 -9.37
CA SER A 382 28.50 3.58 -8.10
C SER A 382 29.35 3.24 -6.87
N LEU A 383 30.34 2.38 -7.02
CA LEU A 383 31.36 2.00 -6.04
C LEU A 383 32.67 2.73 -6.33
#